data_0972aa83c5ce56ae4315a6242858e6ca
#
_entry.id   0972aa83c5ce56ae4315a6242858e6ca
#
_cell.length_a   1.000
_cell.length_b   1.000
_cell.length_c   1.000
_cell.angle_alpha   90.00
_cell.angle_beta   90.00
_cell.angle_gamma   90.00
#
_symmetry.space_group_name_H-M   'P 1'
#
loop_
_entity.id
_entity.type
_entity.pdbx_description
1 polymer ?
#
loop_
_entity_poly.entity_id
_entity_poly.type
_entity_poly.pdbx_seq_one_letter_code
_entity_poly.pdbx_strand_id
1 'polypeptide(L)'
;MIKKIFTGSFAVLLLAYIMFTVVYLNFFHTSEDAVCRKVEVAIENIPGQNYLSVNDIITWMKAAKVFPTGKNMKEISTSEIEEKLASNNLIKKTECFKTTGGYIKIKVYQRIPVLRIFAQNKSYYVDKERNIMSVPNNFAAYVPVACGNINSEYAKKQLYDFVNYLQKDKFWDSQIAQIYVTADQDIILTPVVGNHRIILGKIENYKENLDKLQTFYEKGLNKIGWNRYSTINLTYKNQIVCTLACAVLKAQSEISCLAQ
;
A
#
# COMPACT_ATOMS: atom_id res chain seq x y z
N MET A 1 -24.69 68.56 29.17
CA MET A 1 -23.23 68.39 28.93
C MET A 1 -22.84 66.91 28.82
N ILE A 2 -23.27 66.04 29.71
CA ILE A 2 -22.85 64.62 29.81
C ILE A 2 -23.13 63.79 28.51
N LYS A 3 -24.29 63.99 27.82
CA LYS A 3 -24.60 63.27 26.57
C LYS A 3 -23.62 63.56 25.42
N LYS A 4 -23.09 64.79 25.29
CA LYS A 4 -22.11 65.14 24.22
C LYS A 4 -20.75 64.52 24.46
N ILE A 5 -20.36 64.33 25.73
CA ILE A 5 -19.08 63.67 26.08
C ILE A 5 -19.15 62.19 25.77
N PHE A 6 -20.30 61.53 26.05
CA PHE A 6 -20.48 60.10 25.80
C PHE A 6 -20.51 59.76 24.30
N THR A 7 -21.14 60.62 23.47
CA THR A 7 -21.16 60.45 22.00
C THR A 7 -19.78 60.69 21.38
N GLY A 8 -18.98 61.60 21.91
CA GLY A 8 -17.60 61.85 21.49
C GLY A 8 -16.67 60.66 21.79
N SER A 9 -16.78 60.10 23.00
CA SER A 9 -15.98 58.92 23.42
C SER A 9 -16.32 57.67 22.60
N PHE A 10 -17.59 57.45 22.30
CA PHE A 10 -18.04 56.32 21.46
C PHE A 10 -17.54 56.48 20.02
N ALA A 11 -17.57 57.69 19.44
CA ALA A 11 -17.03 57.92 18.10
C ALA A 11 -15.52 57.66 17.99
N VAL A 12 -14.74 58.04 19.02
CA VAL A 12 -13.28 57.75 19.08
C VAL A 12 -13.00 56.25 19.15
N LEU A 13 -13.73 55.53 19.98
CA LEU A 13 -13.60 54.03 20.06
C LEU A 13 -13.96 53.36 18.75
N LEU A 14 -14.98 53.83 18.05
CA LEU A 14 -15.40 53.27 16.76
C LEU A 14 -14.36 53.54 15.68
N LEU A 15 -13.76 54.76 15.66
CA LEU A 15 -12.66 55.09 14.75
C LEU A 15 -11.40 54.24 15.05
N ALA A 16 -11.07 54.03 16.32
CA ALA A 16 -9.95 53.16 16.72
C ALA A 16 -10.19 51.72 16.28
N TYR A 17 -11.41 51.20 16.43
CA TYR A 17 -11.78 49.86 15.95
C TYR A 17 -11.69 49.73 14.42
N ILE A 18 -12.17 50.71 13.67
CA ILE A 18 -12.07 50.73 12.20
C ILE A 18 -10.61 50.79 11.77
N MET A 19 -9.78 51.67 12.40
CA MET A 19 -8.34 51.73 12.11
C MET A 19 -7.66 50.39 12.42
N PHE A 20 -8.00 49.75 13.54
CA PHE A 20 -7.45 48.45 13.90
C PHE A 20 -7.84 47.38 12.87
N THR A 21 -9.11 47.34 12.44
CA THR A 21 -9.56 46.36 11.43
C THR A 21 -8.90 46.60 10.07
N VAL A 22 -8.73 47.85 9.64
CA VAL A 22 -8.05 48.20 8.38
C VAL A 22 -6.57 47.80 8.44
N VAL A 23 -5.87 48.10 9.53
CA VAL A 23 -4.45 47.67 9.71
C VAL A 23 -4.34 46.15 9.76
N TYR A 24 -5.25 45.48 10.46
CA TYR A 24 -5.29 44.01 10.54
C TYR A 24 -5.53 43.37 9.17
N LEU A 25 -6.50 43.86 8.42
CA LEU A 25 -6.79 43.37 7.06
C LEU A 25 -5.62 43.59 6.09
N ASN A 26 -4.98 44.78 6.15
CA ASN A 26 -3.80 45.07 5.34
C ASN A 26 -2.59 44.18 5.71
N PHE A 27 -2.41 43.87 7.00
CA PHE A 27 -1.34 42.99 7.45
C PHE A 27 -1.51 41.57 6.94
N PHE A 28 -2.75 41.07 6.86
CA PHE A 28 -3.04 39.77 6.23
C PHE A 28 -2.95 39.79 4.70
N HIS A 29 -3.27 40.92 4.05
CA HIS A 29 -3.18 41.05 2.58
C HIS A 29 -1.73 41.13 2.06
N THR A 30 -0.79 41.68 2.84
CA THR A 30 0.61 41.80 2.41
C THR A 30 1.35 40.47 2.30
N SER A 31 0.80 39.36 2.81
CA SER A 31 1.40 38.03 2.67
C SER A 31 1.24 37.40 1.28
N GLU A 32 0.27 37.87 0.49
CA GLU A 32 -0.03 37.32 -0.83
C GLU A 32 0.92 37.80 -1.94
N ASP A 33 1.56 38.96 -1.79
CA ASP A 33 2.54 39.48 -2.75
C ASP A 33 3.98 38.95 -2.49
N ALA A 34 4.13 38.09 -1.47
CA ALA A 34 5.42 37.50 -1.14
C ALA A 34 5.83 36.45 -2.19
N VAL A 35 7.13 36.41 -2.49
CA VAL A 35 7.75 35.37 -3.30
C VAL A 35 7.90 34.09 -2.46
N CYS A 36 7.63 32.92 -3.02
CA CYS A 36 7.87 31.66 -2.35
C CYS A 36 9.36 31.47 -2.05
N ARG A 37 9.71 31.51 -0.78
CA ARG A 37 11.11 31.42 -0.30
C ARG A 37 11.56 29.98 -0.15
N LYS A 38 10.67 29.09 0.31
CA LYS A 38 11.00 27.70 0.64
C LYS A 38 9.81 26.78 0.47
N VAL A 39 10.10 25.57 0.04
CA VAL A 39 9.14 24.43 0.02
C VAL A 39 9.54 23.46 1.11
N GLU A 40 8.61 23.12 1.98
CA GLU A 40 8.76 22.11 3.02
C GLU A 40 7.94 20.89 2.62
N VAL A 41 8.61 19.77 2.37
CA VAL A 41 7.96 18.50 2.02
C VAL A 41 8.01 17.58 3.23
N ALA A 42 6.85 17.15 3.69
CA ALA A 42 6.69 16.13 4.72
C ALA A 42 6.05 14.89 4.09
N ILE A 43 6.74 13.76 4.15
CA ILE A 43 6.21 12.46 3.72
C ILE A 43 5.73 11.73 4.97
N GLU A 44 4.49 11.24 4.95
CA GLU A 44 3.97 10.46 6.07
C GLU A 44 4.69 9.12 6.14
N ASN A 45 5.40 8.92 7.25
CA ASN A 45 6.19 7.71 7.47
C ASN A 45 5.30 6.55 7.85
N ILE A 46 5.45 5.44 7.11
CA ILE A 46 4.81 4.16 7.42
C ILE A 46 5.94 3.22 7.88
N PRO A 47 5.88 2.68 9.10
CA PRO A 47 6.93 1.80 9.60
C PRO A 47 7.24 0.67 8.62
N GLY A 48 8.52 0.54 8.23
CA GLY A 48 9.00 -0.49 7.31
C GLY A 48 8.62 -0.33 5.83
N GLN A 49 7.96 0.77 5.43
CA GLN A 49 7.46 0.95 4.07
C GLN A 49 7.76 2.34 3.47
N ASN A 50 8.88 2.94 3.83
CA ASN A 50 9.29 4.24 3.29
C ASN A 50 10.07 4.05 1.99
N TYR A 51 9.44 4.29 0.86
CA TYR A 51 10.04 4.15 -0.47
C TYR A 51 10.12 5.48 -1.25
N LEU A 52 9.52 6.56 -0.74
CA LEU A 52 9.63 7.90 -1.30
C LEU A 52 10.58 8.75 -0.46
N SER A 53 11.40 9.53 -1.13
CA SER A 53 12.25 10.55 -0.51
C SER A 53 11.76 11.95 -0.84
N VAL A 54 12.16 12.94 -0.04
CA VAL A 54 11.88 14.36 -0.32
C VAL A 54 12.44 14.77 -1.68
N ASN A 55 13.61 14.22 -2.06
CA ASN A 55 14.24 14.51 -3.35
C ASN A 55 13.42 13.99 -4.54
N ASP A 56 12.74 12.85 -4.40
CA ASP A 56 11.86 12.33 -5.44
C ASP A 56 10.70 13.31 -5.69
N ILE A 57 10.06 13.79 -4.63
CA ILE A 57 8.97 14.75 -4.73
C ILE A 57 9.42 16.06 -5.39
N ILE A 58 10.57 16.60 -4.97
CA ILE A 58 11.14 17.81 -5.57
C ILE A 58 11.45 17.60 -7.06
N THR A 59 12.02 16.45 -7.42
CA THR A 59 12.37 16.12 -8.80
C THR A 59 11.10 16.02 -9.66
N TRP A 60 10.06 15.38 -9.18
CA TRP A 60 8.78 15.28 -9.91
C TRP A 60 8.10 16.63 -10.08
N MET A 61 8.10 17.49 -9.06
CA MET A 61 7.58 18.86 -9.20
C MET A 61 8.35 19.68 -10.23
N LYS A 62 9.68 19.55 -10.28
CA LYS A 62 10.53 20.23 -11.28
C LYS A 62 10.24 19.70 -12.68
N ALA A 63 10.15 18.39 -12.86
CA ALA A 63 9.81 17.76 -14.13
C ALA A 63 8.42 18.16 -14.64
N ALA A 64 7.45 18.28 -13.74
CA ALA A 64 6.09 18.76 -14.03
C ALA A 64 5.99 20.29 -14.18
N LYS A 65 7.08 21.05 -13.97
CA LYS A 65 7.15 22.53 -14.02
C LYS A 65 6.25 23.25 -12.99
N VAL A 66 5.88 22.56 -11.92
CA VAL A 66 5.03 23.11 -10.84
C VAL A 66 5.82 23.47 -9.56
N PHE A 67 7.16 23.39 -9.62
CA PHE A 67 8.01 23.74 -8.49
C PHE A 67 7.86 25.25 -8.13
N PRO A 68 7.44 25.58 -6.90
CA PRO A 68 6.94 26.93 -6.57
C PRO A 68 8.02 27.93 -6.13
N THR A 69 9.24 27.50 -5.78
CA THR A 69 10.27 28.40 -5.25
C THR A 69 10.64 29.50 -6.27
N GLY A 70 10.66 30.74 -5.82
CA GLY A 70 10.95 31.92 -6.63
C GLY A 70 9.75 32.48 -7.39
N LYS A 71 8.57 31.85 -7.35
CA LYS A 71 7.34 32.37 -7.93
C LYS A 71 6.57 33.23 -6.95
N ASN A 72 5.74 34.16 -7.45
CA ASN A 72 4.83 34.91 -6.61
C ASN A 72 3.78 33.98 -5.98
N MET A 73 3.50 34.16 -4.68
CA MET A 73 2.53 33.31 -3.95
C MET A 73 1.11 33.38 -4.55
N LYS A 74 0.74 34.50 -5.20
CA LYS A 74 -0.56 34.63 -5.90
C LYS A 74 -0.65 33.69 -7.11
N GLU A 75 0.44 33.54 -7.84
CA GLU A 75 0.52 32.74 -9.07
C GLU A 75 0.62 31.24 -8.83
N ILE A 76 0.97 30.83 -7.60
CA ILE A 76 1.11 29.43 -7.27
C ILE A 76 -0.27 28.80 -7.04
N SER A 77 -0.64 27.84 -7.87
CA SER A 77 -1.81 27.00 -7.67
C SER A 77 -1.44 25.78 -6.82
N THR A 78 -1.96 25.73 -5.59
CA THR A 78 -1.81 24.54 -4.73
C THR A 78 -2.49 23.33 -5.29
N SER A 79 -3.69 23.51 -5.89
CA SER A 79 -4.43 22.43 -6.53
C SER A 79 -3.68 21.81 -7.70
N GLU A 80 -2.99 22.62 -8.52
CA GLU A 80 -2.15 22.10 -9.63
C GLU A 80 -0.99 21.26 -9.11
N ILE A 81 -0.34 21.69 -8.03
CA ILE A 81 0.74 20.91 -7.39
C ILE A 81 0.19 19.58 -6.86
N GLU A 82 -0.96 19.60 -6.18
CA GLU A 82 -1.62 18.40 -5.65
C GLU A 82 -1.98 17.43 -6.78
N GLU A 83 -2.61 17.92 -7.85
CA GLU A 83 -3.01 17.11 -9.01
C GLU A 83 -1.81 16.47 -9.70
N LYS A 84 -0.75 17.26 -9.96
CA LYS A 84 0.48 16.75 -10.60
C LYS A 84 1.20 15.70 -9.75
N LEU A 85 1.27 15.87 -8.44
CA LEU A 85 1.83 14.88 -7.56
C LEU A 85 0.92 13.65 -7.43
N ALA A 86 -0.40 13.83 -7.31
CA ALA A 86 -1.36 12.72 -7.22
C ALA A 86 -1.45 11.88 -8.51
N SER A 87 -1.01 12.41 -9.67
CA SER A 87 -0.90 11.64 -10.91
C SER A 87 0.18 10.54 -10.85
N ASN A 88 1.11 10.61 -9.89
CA ASN A 88 2.08 9.55 -9.65
C ASN A 88 1.41 8.42 -8.87
N ASN A 89 1.44 7.21 -9.43
CA ASN A 89 0.77 6.04 -8.85
C ASN A 89 1.42 5.49 -7.56
N LEU A 90 2.52 6.07 -7.09
CA LEU A 90 3.13 5.81 -5.79
C LEU A 90 2.52 6.68 -4.68
N ILE A 91 1.81 7.75 -5.05
CA ILE A 91 1.21 8.70 -4.13
C ILE A 91 -0.29 8.39 -3.99
N LYS A 92 -0.74 8.29 -2.75
CA LYS A 92 -2.17 8.13 -2.42
C LYS A 92 -2.88 9.48 -2.42
N LYS A 93 -2.29 10.47 -1.78
CA LYS A 93 -2.86 11.81 -1.58
C LYS A 93 -1.73 12.81 -1.35
N THR A 94 -1.96 14.06 -1.78
CA THR A 94 -1.10 15.19 -1.48
C THR A 94 -1.95 16.32 -0.92
N GLU A 95 -1.42 17.05 0.06
CA GLU A 95 -2.01 18.25 0.61
C GLU A 95 -0.98 19.38 0.52
N CYS A 96 -1.35 20.50 -0.09
CA CYS A 96 -0.47 21.63 -0.31
C CYS A 96 -1.03 22.90 0.34
N PHE A 97 -0.25 23.56 1.18
CA PHE A 97 -0.69 24.73 1.94
C PHE A 97 0.26 25.90 1.71
N LYS A 98 -0.30 27.09 1.46
CA LYS A 98 0.42 28.36 1.55
C LYS A 98 0.46 28.82 3.01
N THR A 99 1.62 29.25 3.48
CA THR A 99 1.78 29.78 4.83
C THR A 99 2.05 31.29 4.80
N THR A 100 1.76 31.99 5.90
CA THR A 100 1.92 33.44 6.02
C THR A 100 3.37 33.93 5.88
N GLY A 101 4.36 33.04 6.01
CA GLY A 101 5.78 33.39 5.89
C GLY A 101 6.37 33.28 4.48
N GLY A 102 5.56 33.07 3.45
CA GLY A 102 6.05 32.82 2.08
C GLY A 102 6.64 31.42 1.89
N TYR A 103 6.19 30.45 2.68
CA TYR A 103 6.55 29.04 2.57
C TYR A 103 5.38 28.25 2.01
N ILE A 104 5.69 27.19 1.28
CA ILE A 104 4.72 26.19 0.87
C ILE A 104 5.02 24.89 1.60
N LYS A 105 4.00 24.36 2.28
CA LYS A 105 4.06 23.05 2.94
C LYS A 105 3.32 22.03 2.11
N ILE A 106 3.99 20.92 1.81
CA ILE A 106 3.43 19.81 1.03
C ILE A 106 3.49 18.56 1.91
N LYS A 107 2.33 17.97 2.20
CA LYS A 107 2.22 16.68 2.87
C LYS A 107 1.92 15.62 1.82
N VAL A 108 2.74 14.60 1.76
CA VAL A 108 2.61 13.48 0.82
C VAL A 108 2.28 12.21 1.57
N TYR A 109 1.18 11.57 1.18
CA TYR A 109 0.73 10.29 1.70
C TYR A 109 1.10 9.20 0.69
N GLN A 110 1.95 8.26 1.10
CA GLN A 110 2.36 7.14 0.26
C GLN A 110 1.26 6.08 0.17
N ARG A 111 1.20 5.33 -0.94
CA ARG A 111 0.37 4.13 -1.03
C ARG A 111 0.99 3.00 -0.21
N ILE A 112 0.16 2.12 0.32
CA ILE A 112 0.61 0.98 1.12
C ILE A 112 0.42 -0.29 0.29
N PRO A 113 1.51 -0.92 -0.20
CA PRO A 113 1.41 -2.16 -0.94
C PRO A 113 0.91 -3.31 -0.05
N VAL A 114 0.06 -4.17 -0.58
CA VAL A 114 -0.52 -5.35 0.08
C VAL A 114 -0.11 -6.63 -0.62
N LEU A 115 0.04 -6.59 -1.94
CA LEU A 115 0.30 -7.75 -2.78
C LEU A 115 1.22 -7.35 -3.93
N ARG A 116 2.23 -8.17 -4.22
CA ARG A 116 3.08 -8.02 -5.41
C ARG A 116 2.67 -9.00 -6.49
N ILE A 117 2.49 -8.50 -7.70
CA ILE A 117 2.10 -9.30 -8.87
C ILE A 117 3.27 -9.39 -9.86
N PHE A 118 3.52 -10.61 -10.34
CA PHE A 118 4.37 -10.90 -11.50
C PHE A 118 3.53 -11.63 -12.55
N ALA A 119 3.05 -10.92 -13.55
CA ALA A 119 2.21 -11.49 -14.59
C ALA A 119 2.51 -10.85 -15.96
N GLN A 120 2.51 -11.64 -17.02
CA GLN A 120 2.65 -11.15 -18.40
C GLN A 120 3.85 -10.22 -18.62
N ASN A 121 5.02 -10.56 -18.06
CA ASN A 121 6.24 -9.76 -18.09
C ASN A 121 6.13 -8.38 -17.40
N LYS A 122 5.11 -8.16 -16.58
CA LYS A 122 4.91 -6.95 -15.78
C LYS A 122 5.05 -7.28 -14.31
N SER A 123 5.64 -6.35 -13.55
CA SER A 123 5.67 -6.40 -12.10
C SER A 123 5.04 -5.14 -11.54
N TYR A 124 4.09 -5.28 -10.61
CA TYR A 124 3.42 -4.16 -9.96
C TYR A 124 2.93 -4.58 -8.58
N TYR A 125 2.58 -3.60 -7.74
CA TYR A 125 1.89 -3.83 -6.48
C TYR A 125 0.40 -3.51 -6.60
N VAL A 126 -0.40 -4.13 -5.74
CA VAL A 126 -1.77 -3.70 -5.44
C VAL A 126 -1.75 -3.12 -4.03
N ASP A 127 -2.28 -1.90 -3.88
CA ASP A 127 -2.31 -1.17 -2.61
C ASP A 127 -3.55 -1.51 -1.76
N LYS A 128 -3.63 -0.94 -0.55
CA LYS A 128 -4.77 -1.12 0.37
C LYS A 128 -6.10 -0.66 -0.20
N GLU A 129 -6.10 0.28 -1.14
CA GLU A 129 -7.28 0.79 -1.83
C GLU A 129 -7.57 0.06 -3.14
N ARG A 130 -6.90 -1.08 -3.40
CA ARG A 130 -7.02 -1.90 -4.61
C ARG A 130 -6.55 -1.19 -5.90
N ASN A 131 -5.70 -0.19 -5.79
CA ASN A 131 -5.09 0.45 -6.94
C ASN A 131 -3.79 -0.22 -7.34
N ILE A 132 -3.48 -0.15 -8.63
CA ILE A 132 -2.19 -0.59 -9.15
C ILE A 132 -1.14 0.47 -8.85
N MET A 133 -0.03 0.03 -8.31
CA MET A 133 1.11 0.83 -7.95
C MET A 133 2.36 0.29 -8.65
N SER A 134 3.18 1.15 -9.24
CA SER A 134 4.46 0.72 -9.83
C SER A 134 5.44 0.23 -8.76
N VAL A 135 6.42 -0.54 -9.19
CA VAL A 135 7.51 -0.99 -8.29
C VAL A 135 8.52 0.15 -8.17
N PRO A 136 8.77 0.69 -6.96
CA PRO A 136 9.83 1.66 -6.75
C PRO A 136 11.21 1.05 -7.00
N ASN A 137 12.14 1.82 -7.59
CA ASN A 137 13.44 1.29 -8.01
C ASN A 137 14.31 0.74 -6.84
N ASN A 138 14.21 1.34 -5.66
CA ASN A 138 15.08 1.06 -4.53
C ASN A 138 14.34 0.47 -3.32
N PHE A 139 13.17 -0.14 -3.55
CA PHE A 139 12.37 -0.67 -2.47
C PHE A 139 11.64 -1.94 -2.87
N ALA A 140 11.69 -2.93 -1.99
CA ALA A 140 10.86 -4.13 -2.07
C ALA A 140 10.00 -4.24 -0.81
N ALA A 141 8.70 -4.16 -0.96
CA ALA A 141 7.78 -4.37 0.16
C ALA A 141 7.78 -5.85 0.57
N TYR A 142 7.76 -6.09 1.87
CA TYR A 142 7.55 -7.44 2.42
C TYR A 142 6.05 -7.74 2.41
N VAL A 143 5.58 -8.24 1.26
CA VAL A 143 4.19 -8.59 0.99
C VAL A 143 4.13 -9.91 0.22
N PRO A 144 3.03 -10.67 0.29
CA PRO A 144 2.85 -11.87 -0.51
C PRO A 144 3.08 -11.61 -2.00
N VAL A 145 3.65 -12.61 -2.67
CA VAL A 145 3.93 -12.56 -4.11
C VAL A 145 2.96 -13.48 -4.84
N ALA A 146 2.31 -12.95 -5.87
CA ALA A 146 1.50 -13.77 -6.77
C ALA A 146 2.02 -13.69 -8.20
N CYS A 147 2.05 -14.84 -8.89
CA CYS A 147 2.49 -14.95 -10.28
C CYS A 147 1.57 -15.88 -11.09
N GLY A 148 1.73 -15.87 -12.40
CA GLY A 148 0.96 -16.71 -13.33
C GLY A 148 -0.04 -15.95 -14.17
N ASN A 149 -1.20 -16.55 -14.45
CA ASN A 149 -2.23 -15.96 -15.30
C ASN A 149 -3.13 -14.98 -14.52
N ILE A 150 -2.58 -13.79 -14.25
CA ILE A 150 -3.25 -12.76 -13.45
C ILE A 150 -3.47 -11.51 -14.32
N ASN A 151 -4.72 -11.15 -14.54
CA ASN A 151 -5.07 -9.85 -15.10
C ASN A 151 -5.30 -8.82 -13.97
N SER A 152 -5.31 -7.53 -14.31
CA SER A 152 -5.40 -6.46 -13.33
C SER A 152 -6.72 -6.43 -12.55
N GLU A 153 -7.82 -6.83 -13.16
CA GLU A 153 -9.12 -6.87 -12.48
C GLU A 153 -9.19 -8.03 -11.47
N TYR A 154 -8.69 -9.20 -11.85
CA TYR A 154 -8.58 -10.34 -10.94
C TYR A 154 -7.66 -10.02 -9.75
N ALA A 155 -6.51 -9.35 -10.02
CA ALA A 155 -5.58 -8.94 -8.98
C ALA A 155 -6.22 -7.97 -7.96
N LYS A 156 -7.01 -6.99 -8.44
CA LYS A 156 -7.67 -5.97 -7.58
C LYS A 156 -8.89 -6.49 -6.82
N LYS A 157 -9.52 -7.56 -7.28
CA LYS A 157 -10.75 -8.11 -6.70
C LYS A 157 -10.48 -9.43 -5.96
N GLN A 158 -10.65 -10.55 -6.63
CA GLN A 158 -10.64 -11.88 -5.99
C GLN A 158 -9.31 -12.19 -5.30
N LEU A 159 -8.19 -11.93 -6.00
CA LEU A 159 -6.88 -12.23 -5.44
C LEU A 159 -6.53 -11.31 -4.27
N TYR A 160 -6.92 -10.02 -4.35
CA TYR A 160 -6.77 -9.10 -3.23
C TYR A 160 -7.55 -9.56 -2.00
N ASP A 161 -8.82 -9.98 -2.17
CA ASP A 161 -9.65 -10.46 -1.05
C ASP A 161 -9.08 -11.71 -0.40
N PHE A 162 -8.56 -12.62 -1.22
CA PHE A 162 -7.88 -13.82 -0.75
C PHE A 162 -6.60 -13.48 0.06
N VAL A 163 -5.73 -12.64 -0.49
CA VAL A 163 -4.50 -12.22 0.21
C VAL A 163 -4.81 -11.46 1.50
N ASN A 164 -5.78 -10.56 1.48
CA ASN A 164 -6.21 -9.84 2.67
C ASN A 164 -6.82 -10.78 3.75
N TYR A 165 -7.43 -11.87 3.34
CA TYR A 165 -7.86 -12.93 4.26
C TYR A 165 -6.65 -13.63 4.90
N LEU A 166 -5.64 -14.02 4.09
CA LEU A 166 -4.42 -14.66 4.60
C LEU A 166 -3.68 -13.76 5.59
N GLN A 167 -3.52 -12.46 5.27
CA GLN A 167 -2.81 -11.51 6.13
C GLN A 167 -3.52 -11.16 7.45
N LYS A 168 -4.83 -11.38 7.55
CA LYS A 168 -5.58 -11.19 8.81
C LYS A 168 -5.35 -12.32 9.80
N ASP A 169 -4.96 -13.48 9.34
CA ASP A 169 -4.66 -14.64 10.16
C ASP A 169 -3.15 -14.80 10.29
N LYS A 170 -2.62 -14.64 11.51
CA LYS A 170 -1.17 -14.73 11.79
C LYS A 170 -0.54 -16.06 11.36
N PHE A 171 -1.32 -17.14 11.39
CA PHE A 171 -0.84 -18.44 10.94
C PHE A 171 -0.63 -18.43 9.43
N TRP A 172 -1.63 -18.04 8.66
CA TRP A 172 -1.54 -18.03 7.20
C TRP A 172 -0.58 -16.98 6.67
N ASP A 173 -0.51 -15.80 7.29
CA ASP A 173 0.43 -14.74 6.93
C ASP A 173 1.90 -15.20 7.02
N SER A 174 2.20 -16.06 8.01
CA SER A 174 3.54 -16.65 8.17
C SER A 174 3.79 -17.90 7.35
N GLN A 175 2.74 -18.59 6.89
CA GLN A 175 2.85 -19.89 6.22
C GLN A 175 2.96 -19.82 4.70
N ILE A 176 2.40 -18.81 4.05
CA ILE A 176 2.31 -18.76 2.60
C ILE A 176 3.38 -17.81 2.04
N ALA A 177 4.35 -18.37 1.30
CA ALA A 177 5.42 -17.60 0.65
C ALA A 177 5.01 -17.07 -0.71
N GLN A 178 4.30 -17.87 -1.52
CA GLN A 178 3.96 -17.52 -2.90
C GLN A 178 2.61 -18.11 -3.33
N ILE A 179 1.95 -17.36 -4.19
CA ILE A 179 0.67 -17.73 -4.81
C ILE A 179 0.93 -17.88 -6.32
N TYR A 180 0.54 -18.99 -6.91
CA TYR A 180 0.58 -19.18 -8.36
C TYR A 180 -0.84 -19.37 -8.90
N VAL A 181 -1.18 -18.62 -9.92
CA VAL A 181 -2.48 -18.71 -10.61
C VAL A 181 -2.27 -19.41 -11.96
N THR A 182 -2.91 -20.56 -12.14
CA THR A 182 -2.83 -21.34 -13.39
C THR A 182 -3.60 -20.68 -14.54
N ALA A 183 -3.47 -21.22 -15.76
CA ALA A 183 -4.27 -20.77 -16.90
C ALA A 183 -5.79 -20.93 -16.66
N ASP A 184 -6.18 -21.97 -15.94
CA ASP A 184 -7.58 -22.27 -15.57
C ASP A 184 -8.04 -21.50 -14.31
N GLN A 185 -7.21 -20.56 -13.80
CA GLN A 185 -7.46 -19.79 -12.59
C GLN A 185 -7.57 -20.62 -11.31
N ASP A 186 -6.92 -21.77 -11.26
CA ASP A 186 -6.70 -22.48 -10.02
C ASP A 186 -5.53 -21.90 -9.24
N ILE A 187 -5.66 -21.87 -7.93
CA ILE A 187 -4.64 -21.37 -7.02
C ILE A 187 -3.74 -22.51 -6.55
N ILE A 188 -2.44 -22.32 -6.69
CA ILE A 188 -1.41 -23.17 -6.10
C ILE A 188 -0.61 -22.32 -5.12
N LEU A 189 -0.48 -22.78 -3.88
CA LEU A 189 0.27 -22.11 -2.84
C LEU A 189 1.61 -22.81 -2.61
N THR A 190 2.65 -22.01 -2.39
CA THR A 190 3.95 -22.49 -1.92
C THR A 190 4.10 -22.07 -0.46
N PRO A 191 4.22 -23.00 0.48
CA PRO A 191 4.40 -22.66 1.89
C PRO A 191 5.84 -22.23 2.18
N VAL A 192 6.04 -21.55 3.32
CA VAL A 192 7.35 -21.19 3.87
C VAL A 192 8.04 -22.44 4.45
N VAL A 193 7.25 -23.33 5.06
CA VAL A 193 7.76 -24.54 5.72
C VAL A 193 7.37 -25.78 4.92
N GLY A 194 8.34 -26.64 4.65
CA GLY A 194 8.18 -27.86 3.86
C GLY A 194 8.39 -27.63 2.35
N ASN A 195 8.59 -28.76 1.61
CA ASN A 195 8.88 -28.74 0.17
C ASN A 195 7.69 -29.14 -0.69
N HIS A 196 6.47 -29.00 -0.17
CA HIS A 196 5.26 -29.41 -0.86
C HIS A 196 4.57 -28.22 -1.53
N ARG A 197 3.84 -28.49 -2.61
CA ARG A 197 2.91 -27.53 -3.22
C ARG A 197 1.50 -27.84 -2.76
N ILE A 198 0.71 -26.80 -2.54
CA ILE A 198 -0.68 -26.91 -2.12
C ILE A 198 -1.56 -26.50 -3.30
N ILE A 199 -2.31 -27.46 -3.85
CA ILE A 199 -3.31 -27.17 -4.87
C ILE A 199 -4.61 -26.80 -4.15
N LEU A 200 -4.86 -25.49 -4.05
CA LEU A 200 -6.04 -24.95 -3.39
C LEU A 200 -7.30 -25.09 -4.27
N GLY A 201 -7.12 -25.03 -5.60
CA GLY A 201 -8.20 -25.02 -6.58
C GLY A 201 -8.78 -23.63 -6.80
N LYS A 202 -10.09 -23.56 -7.05
CA LYS A 202 -10.77 -22.29 -7.32
C LYS A 202 -10.79 -21.37 -6.09
N ILE A 203 -10.64 -20.08 -6.35
CA ILE A 203 -10.53 -19.07 -5.29
C ILE A 203 -11.82 -18.96 -4.46
N GLU A 204 -12.96 -19.28 -5.01
CA GLU A 204 -14.26 -19.18 -4.32
C GLU A 204 -14.32 -20.05 -3.06
N ASN A 205 -13.62 -21.17 -3.04
CA ASN A 205 -13.67 -22.18 -1.96
C ASN A 205 -12.48 -22.07 -0.99
N TYR A 206 -11.70 -20.99 -1.05
CA TYR A 206 -10.44 -20.91 -0.29
C TYR A 206 -10.61 -21.09 1.22
N LYS A 207 -11.69 -20.59 1.82
CA LYS A 207 -11.91 -20.66 3.28
C LYS A 207 -12.01 -22.10 3.73
N GLU A 208 -12.93 -22.87 3.13
CA GLU A 208 -13.11 -24.28 3.45
C GLU A 208 -11.83 -25.10 3.21
N ASN A 209 -11.12 -24.82 2.10
CA ASN A 209 -9.91 -25.51 1.76
C ASN A 209 -8.74 -25.18 2.71
N LEU A 210 -8.62 -23.94 3.16
CA LEU A 210 -7.63 -23.55 4.18
C LEU A 210 -7.94 -24.18 5.55
N ASP A 211 -9.20 -24.27 5.97
CA ASP A 211 -9.60 -24.94 7.21
C ASP A 211 -9.25 -26.44 7.16
N LYS A 212 -9.48 -27.11 6.03
CA LYS A 212 -9.05 -28.49 5.79
C LYS A 212 -7.52 -28.62 5.90
N LEU A 213 -6.79 -27.70 5.28
CA LEU A 213 -5.33 -27.70 5.28
C LEU A 213 -4.78 -27.48 6.69
N GLN A 214 -5.33 -26.55 7.44
CA GLN A 214 -4.92 -26.30 8.83
C GLN A 214 -5.09 -27.54 9.68
N THR A 215 -6.26 -28.19 9.60
CA THR A 215 -6.52 -29.45 10.32
C THR A 215 -5.51 -30.53 9.91
N PHE A 216 -5.15 -30.61 8.63
CA PHE A 216 -4.17 -31.56 8.15
C PHE A 216 -2.74 -31.26 8.63
N TYR A 217 -2.37 -30.01 8.72
CA TYR A 217 -1.10 -29.59 9.29
C TYR A 217 -1.00 -29.96 10.78
N GLU A 218 -2.00 -29.63 11.56
CA GLU A 218 -2.05 -29.87 13.00
C GLU A 218 -2.08 -31.37 13.35
N LYS A 219 -2.96 -32.13 12.70
CA LYS A 219 -3.21 -33.53 13.04
C LYS A 219 -2.38 -34.54 12.22
N GLY A 220 -1.94 -34.13 11.04
CA GLY A 220 -1.21 -34.99 10.10
C GLY A 220 0.29 -34.67 10.06
N LEU A 221 0.67 -33.55 9.39
CA LEU A 221 2.09 -33.27 9.08
C LEU A 221 2.97 -33.11 10.33
N ASN A 222 2.45 -32.59 11.42
CA ASN A 222 3.18 -32.50 12.69
C ASN A 222 3.59 -33.89 13.23
N LYS A 223 2.86 -34.95 12.87
CA LYS A 223 3.17 -36.32 13.31
C LYS A 223 4.04 -37.09 12.32
N ILE A 224 3.84 -36.88 11.01
CA ILE A 224 4.44 -37.70 9.96
C ILE A 224 5.60 -37.00 9.23
N GLY A 225 5.83 -35.70 9.53
CA GLY A 225 6.89 -34.87 8.94
C GLY A 225 6.43 -34.04 7.73
N TRP A 226 6.95 -32.84 7.65
CA TRP A 226 6.56 -31.81 6.68
C TRP A 226 7.05 -32.09 5.24
N ASN A 227 8.08 -32.90 5.08
CA ASN A 227 8.69 -33.22 3.78
C ASN A 227 8.23 -34.56 3.20
N ARG A 228 7.20 -35.19 3.80
CA ARG A 228 6.69 -36.48 3.36
C ARG A 228 5.99 -36.42 1.99
N TYR A 229 5.33 -35.30 1.71
CA TYR A 229 4.57 -35.11 0.48
C TYR A 229 5.20 -34.04 -0.41
N SER A 230 5.07 -34.22 -1.72
CA SER A 230 5.44 -33.23 -2.74
C SER A 230 4.26 -32.36 -3.15
N THR A 231 3.04 -32.88 -3.00
CA THR A 231 1.82 -32.14 -3.34
C THR A 231 0.71 -32.50 -2.37
N ILE A 232 -0.05 -31.48 -1.97
CA ILE A 232 -1.27 -31.59 -1.16
C ILE A 232 -2.39 -30.96 -1.98
N ASN A 233 -3.36 -31.78 -2.39
CA ASN A 233 -4.48 -31.36 -3.23
C ASN A 233 -5.76 -31.26 -2.38
N LEU A 234 -6.35 -30.05 -2.31
CA LEU A 234 -7.52 -29.71 -1.53
C LEU A 234 -8.81 -29.59 -2.37
N THR A 235 -8.73 -29.80 -3.67
CA THR A 235 -9.88 -29.61 -4.59
C THR A 235 -10.99 -30.64 -4.40
N TYR A 236 -10.68 -31.76 -3.80
CA TYR A 236 -11.65 -32.83 -3.56
C TYR A 236 -12.52 -32.56 -2.34
N LYS A 237 -13.81 -32.83 -2.49
CA LYS A 237 -14.78 -32.63 -1.40
C LYS A 237 -14.50 -33.65 -0.28
N ASN A 238 -14.42 -33.17 0.95
CA ASN A 238 -14.27 -33.96 2.19
C ASN A 238 -12.99 -34.83 2.26
N GLN A 239 -12.00 -34.64 1.39
CA GLN A 239 -10.73 -35.38 1.44
C GLN A 239 -9.56 -34.53 0.99
N ILE A 240 -8.38 -34.91 1.45
CA ILE A 240 -7.11 -34.34 1.03
C ILE A 240 -6.33 -35.44 0.30
N VAL A 241 -5.95 -35.19 -0.95
CA VAL A 241 -5.16 -36.13 -1.75
C VAL A 241 -3.71 -35.68 -1.75
N CYS A 242 -2.80 -36.52 -1.28
CA CYS A 242 -1.39 -36.21 -1.19
C CYS A 242 -0.56 -37.11 -2.11
N THR A 243 0.44 -36.52 -2.77
CA THR A 243 1.46 -37.26 -3.53
C THR A 243 2.72 -37.35 -2.70
N LEU A 244 3.28 -38.56 -2.53
CA LEU A 244 4.52 -38.76 -1.80
C LEU A 244 5.70 -38.06 -2.49
N ALA A 245 6.66 -37.58 -1.71
CA ALA A 245 7.91 -37.05 -2.22
C ALA A 245 8.79 -38.19 -2.79
N CYS A 246 9.50 -37.93 -3.87
CA CYS A 246 10.30 -38.96 -4.58
C CYS A 246 11.36 -39.61 -3.69
N ALA A 247 11.94 -38.88 -2.73
CA ALA A 247 12.88 -39.41 -1.75
C ALA A 247 12.24 -40.47 -0.82
N VAL A 248 10.97 -40.30 -0.47
CA VAL A 248 10.23 -41.27 0.37
C VAL A 248 9.88 -42.52 -0.43
N LEU A 249 9.56 -42.37 -1.72
CA LEU A 249 9.32 -43.51 -2.61
C LEU A 249 10.55 -44.40 -2.80
N LYS A 250 11.74 -43.76 -2.95
CA LYS A 250 13.01 -44.53 -3.04
C LYS A 250 13.33 -45.28 -1.75
N ALA A 251 13.18 -44.66 -0.60
CA ALA A 251 13.42 -45.31 0.70
C ALA A 251 12.43 -46.50 0.91
N GLN A 252 11.17 -46.39 0.51
CA GLN A 252 10.22 -47.48 0.62
C GLN A 252 10.53 -48.63 -0.35
N SER A 253 11.02 -48.34 -1.56
CA SER A 253 11.44 -49.37 -2.51
C SER A 253 12.68 -50.14 -2.03
N GLU A 254 13.63 -49.47 -1.40
CA GLU A 254 14.84 -50.09 -0.81
C GLU A 254 14.48 -50.99 0.37
N ILE A 255 13.58 -50.57 1.26
CA ILE A 255 13.14 -51.38 2.41
C ILE A 255 12.37 -52.64 1.93
N SER A 256 11.56 -52.52 0.89
CA SER A 256 10.82 -53.66 0.33
C SER A 256 11.75 -54.67 -0.36
N CYS A 257 12.89 -54.24 -0.88
CA CYS A 257 13.91 -55.10 -1.49
C CYS A 257 14.79 -55.85 -0.43
N LEU A 258 14.87 -55.30 0.81
CA LEU A 258 15.60 -55.94 1.91
C LEU A 258 14.73 -56.89 2.75
N ALA A 259 13.43 -56.94 2.49
CA ALA A 259 12.45 -57.80 3.18
C ALA A 259 12.09 -59.06 2.39
N GLN A 260 12.71 -59.33 1.23
CA GLN A 260 12.67 -60.52 0.46
C GLN A 260 14.00 -61.31 0.60
#